data_e2a11e46a6717912c8268f6c2bff480e
#
_entry.id   e2a11e46a6717912c8268f6c2bff480e
#
_cell.length_a   1.000
_cell.length_b   1.000
_cell.length_c   1.000
_cell.angle_alpha   90.00
_cell.angle_beta   90.00
_cell.angle_gamma   90.00
#
_symmetry.space_group_name_H-M   'P 1'
#
loop_
_entity.id
_entity.type
_entity.pdbx_description
1 polymer ?
#
loop_
_entity_poly.entity_id
_entity_poly.type
_entity_poly.pdbx_seq_one_letter_code
_entity_poly.pdbx_strand_id
1 'polypeptide(L)'
;MELKCKILFVFLLAAHLLCVDTTNGLSIHCLTAPILTAVLLSWPINFIPINIRPFVQFVVGEFFIGLCVVDCYCQEFFGAPITPQIFSNLLLSNTREISEFLSSFVGGYILLHWRITLLLILVTFLPVCLFCKWKISPNCSRKYRIVAIITFVFCIIVEVPTTFRYVQLFLQKHNLERIEGLIFRHYHEEIPTPFHRIVFAYYASTQSSRILDGIRQSTYTAKIESCSYTSPHIVLIIGESYNKYHSSLYGYRLSTTPLQKERKNRGELFPFTNAITPWNITSNVFLDIFSLWEQANIDNITAYPLFPILFRRAGYSVSFFSNQYFLKGFLKGATNQAGHFFLADEELSDSLFDFRNQRSSKYDMGIVEQFKNYKSERGYANYTLDIIHLIGQHFEYSMRYPHSKATFSEKDYSERTIDKEAKRIVMHYDNATKYNDEVLDSLLSLHENDNAVIIYLSDHGEEVYDELPVHGRLFQTPTKTQAKNEFEVPMWIWCSRKYQDNYPDIITSIHNSVNNPILTDNLPQILLFLAGIKCKWTDSKRNVLSPQYKSKPRIIGGSMDFDKL
;
A
#
# COMPACT_ATOMS: atom_id res chain seq x y z
N MET A 1 24.89 -33.19 19.09
CA MET A 1 24.52 -31.78 19.21
C MET A 1 24.70 -31.36 20.67
N GLU A 2 25.50 -30.36 20.94
CA GLU A 2 25.75 -29.84 22.28
C GLU A 2 24.43 -29.34 22.93
N LEU A 3 24.33 -29.35 24.26
CA LEU A 3 23.12 -28.98 24.99
C LEU A 3 22.59 -27.60 24.55
N LYS A 4 23.49 -26.59 24.43
CA LYS A 4 23.12 -25.25 24.03
C LYS A 4 22.55 -25.16 22.60
N CYS A 5 23.04 -25.96 21.67
CA CYS A 5 22.47 -26.06 20.32
C CYS A 5 21.10 -26.75 20.32
N LYS A 6 20.85 -27.67 21.26
CA LYS A 6 19.50 -28.24 21.45
C LYS A 6 18.55 -27.23 22.03
N ILE A 7 18.99 -26.37 22.97
CA ILE A 7 18.20 -25.27 23.51
C ILE A 7 17.83 -24.32 22.38
N LEU A 8 18.82 -23.86 21.59
CA LEU A 8 18.57 -22.98 20.45
C LEU A 8 17.58 -23.60 19.45
N PHE A 9 17.74 -24.88 19.12
CA PHE A 9 16.81 -25.60 18.25
C PHE A 9 15.38 -25.55 18.79
N VAL A 10 15.18 -25.84 20.08
CA VAL A 10 13.83 -25.85 20.71
C VAL A 10 13.21 -24.45 20.66
N PHE A 11 13.97 -23.40 20.97
CA PHE A 11 13.49 -22.03 20.93
C PHE A 11 13.12 -21.59 19.51
N LEU A 12 13.97 -21.87 18.52
CA LEU A 12 13.69 -21.58 17.11
C LEU A 12 12.47 -22.36 16.61
N LEU A 13 12.38 -23.63 16.93
CA LEU A 13 11.23 -24.44 16.55
C LEU A 13 9.93 -23.91 17.16
N ALA A 14 9.93 -23.59 18.45
CA ALA A 14 8.76 -23.03 19.11
C ALA A 14 8.35 -21.70 18.49
N ALA A 15 9.31 -20.81 18.23
CA ALA A 15 9.04 -19.51 17.60
C ALA A 15 8.42 -19.68 16.20
N HIS A 16 8.98 -20.53 15.36
CA HIS A 16 8.44 -20.76 14.01
C HIS A 16 7.06 -21.41 14.03
N LEU A 17 6.80 -22.35 14.97
CA LEU A 17 5.47 -22.95 15.12
C LEU A 17 4.41 -21.94 15.57
N LEU A 18 4.77 -20.95 16.37
CA LEU A 18 3.87 -19.83 16.75
C LEU A 18 3.50 -18.93 15.56
N CYS A 19 4.33 -18.91 14.51
CA CYS A 19 4.08 -18.12 13.30
C CYS A 19 3.34 -18.91 12.19
N VAL A 20 2.97 -20.17 12.46
CA VAL A 20 2.18 -20.95 11.50
C VAL A 20 0.78 -20.34 11.42
N ASP A 21 0.38 -19.98 10.21
CA ASP A 21 -1.00 -19.57 9.95
C ASP A 21 -1.89 -20.81 9.81
N THR A 22 -2.93 -20.87 10.62
CA THR A 22 -3.89 -21.98 10.64
C THR A 22 -5.25 -21.62 10.06
N THR A 23 -5.43 -20.41 9.55
CA THR A 23 -6.73 -19.91 9.09
C THR A 23 -7.28 -20.69 7.89
N ASN A 24 -6.40 -21.22 7.04
CA ASN A 24 -6.76 -21.99 5.85
C ASN A 24 -6.53 -23.51 5.98
N GLY A 25 -6.34 -24.00 7.19
CA GLY A 25 -6.09 -25.41 7.48
C GLY A 25 -4.61 -25.76 7.71
N LEU A 26 -4.35 -26.95 8.25
CA LEU A 26 -3.02 -27.43 8.53
C LEU A 26 -2.47 -28.21 7.32
N SER A 27 -1.44 -27.70 6.67
CA SER A 27 -0.65 -28.44 5.69
C SER A 27 0.54 -29.14 6.35
N ILE A 28 1.12 -30.15 5.68
CA ILE A 28 2.31 -30.84 6.17
C ILE A 28 3.50 -29.88 6.31
N HIS A 29 3.56 -28.83 5.50
CA HIS A 29 4.58 -27.80 5.50
C HIS A 29 4.59 -26.97 6.80
N CYS A 30 3.46 -26.87 7.49
CA CYS A 30 3.35 -26.22 8.80
C CYS A 30 4.22 -26.88 9.89
N LEU A 31 4.59 -28.15 9.71
CA LEU A 31 5.46 -28.88 10.64
C LEU A 31 6.87 -29.09 10.07
N THR A 32 6.97 -29.48 8.80
CA THR A 32 8.26 -29.85 8.19
C THR A 32 9.19 -28.67 7.99
N ALA A 33 8.67 -27.52 7.57
CA ALA A 33 9.49 -26.33 7.34
C ALA A 33 10.03 -25.68 8.64
N PRO A 34 9.24 -25.50 9.73
CA PRO A 34 9.78 -25.09 11.03
C PRO A 34 10.89 -26.03 11.56
N ILE A 35 10.70 -27.34 11.45
CA ILE A 35 11.71 -28.32 11.89
C ILE A 35 13.00 -28.16 11.06
N LEU A 36 12.87 -28.14 9.74
CA LEU A 36 14.02 -28.00 8.84
C LEU A 36 14.78 -26.69 9.11
N THR A 37 14.06 -25.58 9.20
CA THR A 37 14.65 -24.25 9.48
C THR A 37 15.38 -24.23 10.82
N ALA A 38 14.76 -24.73 11.89
CA ALA A 38 15.38 -24.78 13.21
C ALA A 38 16.66 -25.67 13.21
N VAL A 39 16.67 -26.79 12.46
CA VAL A 39 17.88 -27.62 12.30
C VAL A 39 18.95 -26.90 11.52
N LEU A 40 18.61 -26.31 10.37
CA LEU A 40 19.57 -25.60 9.51
C LEU A 40 20.21 -24.42 10.21
N LEU A 41 19.49 -23.73 11.10
CA LEU A 41 20.02 -22.61 11.87
C LEU A 41 20.82 -23.05 13.10
N SER A 42 20.47 -24.13 13.76
CA SER A 42 21.10 -24.53 15.02
C SER A 42 22.27 -25.51 14.86
N TRP A 43 22.17 -26.43 13.89
CA TRP A 43 23.16 -27.51 13.73
C TRP A 43 24.55 -27.07 13.24
N PRO A 44 24.69 -26.17 12.24
CA PRO A 44 25.99 -25.72 11.75
C PRO A 44 26.81 -24.99 12.81
N ILE A 45 26.18 -24.39 13.81
CA ILE A 45 26.86 -23.69 14.91
C ILE A 45 27.76 -24.62 15.73
N ASN A 46 27.52 -25.97 15.69
CA ASN A 46 28.41 -26.92 16.34
C ASN A 46 29.83 -26.94 15.76
N PHE A 47 30.03 -26.49 14.52
CA PHE A 47 31.33 -26.41 13.85
C PHE A 47 32.09 -25.13 14.16
N ILE A 48 31.44 -24.17 14.84
CA ILE A 48 32.05 -22.90 15.25
C ILE A 48 32.93 -23.13 16.50
N PRO A 49 34.08 -22.41 16.64
CA PRO A 49 34.94 -22.48 17.83
C PRO A 49 34.16 -22.24 19.12
N ILE A 50 34.45 -23.04 20.15
CA ILE A 50 33.71 -23.10 21.41
C ILE A 50 33.64 -21.74 22.13
N ASN A 51 34.66 -20.90 21.97
CA ASN A 51 34.77 -19.62 22.64
C ASN A 51 33.76 -18.58 22.14
N ILE A 52 33.43 -18.60 20.84
CA ILE A 52 32.50 -17.62 20.21
C ILE A 52 31.11 -18.24 19.98
N ARG A 53 30.99 -19.55 20.12
CA ARG A 53 29.74 -20.29 19.87
C ARG A 53 28.54 -19.77 20.65
N PRO A 54 28.61 -19.48 21.97
CA PRO A 54 27.47 -18.95 22.71
C PRO A 54 27.00 -17.59 22.20
N PHE A 55 27.94 -16.75 21.77
CA PHE A 55 27.61 -15.46 21.18
C PHE A 55 26.90 -15.62 19.83
N VAL A 56 27.39 -16.51 18.96
CA VAL A 56 26.73 -16.79 17.68
C VAL A 56 25.35 -17.41 17.89
N GLN A 57 25.19 -18.31 18.86
CA GLN A 57 23.88 -18.87 19.23
C GLN A 57 22.91 -17.80 19.69
N PHE A 58 23.36 -16.85 20.48
CA PHE A 58 22.59 -15.72 20.94
C PHE A 58 22.15 -14.84 19.76
N VAL A 59 23.11 -14.39 18.93
CA VAL A 59 22.80 -13.51 17.78
C VAL A 59 21.83 -14.19 16.80
N VAL A 60 22.07 -15.44 16.45
CA VAL A 60 21.18 -16.20 15.56
C VAL A 60 19.79 -16.37 16.19
N GLY A 61 19.73 -16.73 17.46
CA GLY A 61 18.47 -16.93 18.16
C GLY A 61 17.64 -15.65 18.24
N GLU A 62 18.23 -14.56 18.73
CA GLU A 62 17.53 -13.26 18.84
C GLU A 62 17.06 -12.74 17.48
N PHE A 63 17.90 -12.83 16.46
CA PHE A 63 17.56 -12.38 15.13
C PHE A 63 16.35 -13.16 14.58
N PHE A 64 16.40 -14.51 14.59
CA PHE A 64 15.32 -15.29 14.00
C PHE A 64 14.04 -15.32 14.83
N ILE A 65 14.13 -15.26 16.16
CA ILE A 65 12.94 -15.11 17.00
C ILE A 65 12.35 -13.71 16.81
N GLY A 66 13.19 -12.67 16.68
CA GLY A 66 12.76 -11.32 16.35
C GLY A 66 12.01 -11.25 15.01
N LEU A 67 12.48 -11.97 13.99
CA LEU A 67 11.73 -12.12 12.73
C LEU A 67 10.37 -12.78 12.94
N CYS A 68 10.28 -13.78 13.81
CA CYS A 68 9.00 -14.41 14.16
C CYS A 68 8.06 -13.44 14.88
N VAL A 69 8.58 -12.55 15.72
CA VAL A 69 7.76 -11.49 16.36
C VAL A 69 7.15 -10.57 15.31
N VAL A 70 7.96 -10.08 14.36
CA VAL A 70 7.48 -9.20 13.28
C VAL A 70 6.45 -9.92 12.39
N ASP A 71 6.72 -11.15 12.00
CA ASP A 71 5.82 -11.92 11.14
C ASP A 71 4.48 -12.21 11.84
N CYS A 72 4.52 -12.62 13.10
CA CYS A 72 3.31 -12.84 13.90
C CYS A 72 2.53 -11.54 14.11
N TYR A 73 3.22 -10.42 14.32
CA TYR A 73 2.60 -9.12 14.39
C TYR A 73 1.86 -8.79 13.09
N CYS A 74 2.49 -9.00 11.93
CA CYS A 74 1.84 -8.78 10.64
C CYS A 74 0.57 -9.64 10.48
N GLN A 75 0.63 -10.91 10.87
CA GLN A 75 -0.54 -11.80 10.83
C GLN A 75 -1.70 -11.32 11.71
N GLU A 76 -1.41 -10.86 12.93
CA GLU A 76 -2.44 -10.44 13.89
C GLU A 76 -3.06 -9.07 13.54
N PHE A 77 -2.26 -8.14 13.01
CA PHE A 77 -2.71 -6.76 12.75
C PHE A 77 -3.06 -6.48 11.29
N PHE A 78 -2.40 -7.13 10.34
CA PHE A 78 -2.65 -6.93 8.91
C PHE A 78 -3.37 -8.12 8.26
N GLY A 79 -3.68 -9.16 9.04
CA GLY A 79 -4.34 -10.36 8.53
C GLY A 79 -3.49 -11.20 7.57
N ALA A 80 -2.19 -10.91 7.43
CA ALA A 80 -1.28 -11.63 6.55
C ALA A 80 0.15 -11.68 7.13
N PRO A 81 0.91 -12.75 6.86
CA PRO A 81 2.33 -12.81 7.23
C PRO A 81 3.15 -11.76 6.45
N ILE A 82 4.46 -11.69 6.70
CA ILE A 82 5.36 -10.84 5.93
C ILE A 82 5.30 -11.20 4.44
N THR A 83 4.73 -10.32 3.65
CA THR A 83 4.69 -10.39 2.18
C THR A 83 5.77 -9.48 1.57
N PRO A 84 6.13 -9.64 0.28
CA PRO A 84 6.97 -8.68 -0.43
C PRO A 84 6.47 -7.24 -0.31
N GLN A 85 5.15 -7.05 -0.34
CA GLN A 85 4.48 -5.78 -0.19
C GLN A 85 4.68 -5.15 1.19
N ILE A 86 4.38 -5.91 2.26
CA ILE A 86 4.61 -5.44 3.63
C ILE A 86 6.09 -5.10 3.83
N PHE A 87 7.00 -5.93 3.31
CA PHE A 87 8.43 -5.70 3.39
C PHE A 87 8.85 -4.42 2.64
N SER A 88 8.33 -4.20 1.44
CA SER A 88 8.57 -2.99 0.67
C SER A 88 8.03 -1.75 1.40
N ASN A 89 6.83 -1.82 1.94
CA ASN A 89 6.25 -0.72 2.72
C ASN A 89 7.10 -0.39 3.97
N LEU A 90 7.58 -1.40 4.70
CA LEU A 90 8.49 -1.18 5.84
C LEU A 90 9.78 -0.47 5.43
N LEU A 91 10.34 -0.80 4.26
CA LEU A 91 11.54 -0.13 3.74
C LEU A 91 11.28 1.30 3.27
N LEU A 92 10.04 1.61 2.87
CA LEU A 92 9.62 2.91 2.34
C LEU A 92 9.08 3.86 3.39
N SER A 93 8.66 3.32 4.55
CA SER A 93 8.07 4.12 5.62
C SER A 93 9.05 5.19 6.09
N ASN A 94 8.57 6.42 6.17
CA ASN A 94 9.34 7.53 6.68
C ASN A 94 9.34 7.54 8.23
N THR A 95 10.21 8.35 8.83
CA THR A 95 10.35 8.42 10.31
C THR A 95 9.06 8.83 11.01
N ARG A 96 8.21 9.64 10.37
CA ARG A 96 6.92 10.05 10.92
C ARG A 96 5.96 8.88 10.95
N GLU A 97 5.80 8.16 9.85
CA GLU A 97 4.95 6.96 9.77
C GLU A 97 5.40 5.88 10.76
N ILE A 98 6.73 5.63 10.83
CA ILE A 98 7.29 4.68 11.81
C ILE A 98 6.96 5.12 13.24
N SER A 99 7.12 6.40 13.57
CA SER A 99 6.83 6.92 14.91
C SER A 99 5.33 6.86 15.24
N GLU A 100 4.47 7.23 14.30
CA GLU A 100 3.02 7.14 14.44
C GLU A 100 2.58 5.68 14.62
N PHE A 101 3.12 4.78 13.80
CA PHE A 101 2.87 3.34 13.90
C PHE A 101 3.30 2.77 15.25
N LEU A 102 4.53 3.06 15.69
CA LEU A 102 5.03 2.58 16.98
C LEU A 102 4.19 3.12 18.15
N SER A 103 3.77 4.38 18.10
CA SER A 103 2.96 4.97 19.16
C SER A 103 1.55 4.40 19.24
N SER A 104 0.96 4.08 18.09
CA SER A 104 -0.42 3.61 17.99
C SER A 104 -0.57 2.12 18.26
N PHE A 105 0.35 1.31 17.75
CA PHE A 105 0.21 -0.15 17.74
C PHE A 105 1.07 -0.87 18.79
N VAL A 106 2.20 -0.29 19.22
CA VAL A 106 3.11 -0.96 20.16
C VAL A 106 2.69 -0.76 21.65
N GLY A 107 2.00 0.34 21.96
CA GLY A 107 1.81 0.78 23.35
C GLY A 107 0.80 -0.02 24.20
N GLY A 108 -0.21 -0.67 23.62
CA GLY A 108 -1.28 -1.29 24.39
C GLY A 108 -1.72 -2.69 23.94
N TYR A 109 -1.60 -2.98 22.67
CA TYR A 109 -2.19 -4.16 22.05
C TYR A 109 -1.28 -5.39 22.01
N ILE A 110 0.04 -5.24 22.08
CA ILE A 110 1.00 -6.37 21.97
C ILE A 110 0.73 -7.44 23.05
N LEU A 111 0.43 -7.04 24.26
CA LEU A 111 0.20 -7.96 25.38
C LEU A 111 -1.18 -8.66 25.33
N LEU A 112 -2.09 -8.21 24.49
CA LEU A 112 -3.40 -8.85 24.31
C LEU A 112 -3.32 -10.06 23.37
N HIS A 113 -2.29 -10.12 22.51
CA HIS A 113 -2.08 -11.22 21.58
C HIS A 113 -1.15 -12.28 22.17
N TRP A 114 -1.70 -13.41 22.60
CA TRP A 114 -0.96 -14.48 23.29
C TRP A 114 0.24 -15.02 22.50
N ARG A 115 0.16 -15.10 21.17
CA ARG A 115 1.26 -15.56 20.31
C ARG A 115 2.46 -14.62 20.40
N ILE A 116 2.24 -13.31 20.27
CA ILE A 116 3.27 -12.27 20.38
C ILE A 116 3.87 -12.28 21.79
N THR A 117 3.03 -12.39 22.82
CA THR A 117 3.48 -12.46 24.23
C THR A 117 4.40 -13.67 24.44
N LEU A 118 4.06 -14.84 23.92
CA LEU A 118 4.93 -16.03 24.00
C LEU A 118 6.25 -15.83 23.25
N LEU A 119 6.24 -15.22 22.07
CA LEU A 119 7.45 -14.91 21.32
C LEU A 119 8.37 -13.94 22.09
N LEU A 120 7.82 -12.91 22.73
CA LEU A 120 8.60 -12.00 23.59
C LEU A 120 9.17 -12.71 24.81
N ILE A 121 8.46 -13.68 25.39
CA ILE A 121 8.98 -14.55 26.45
C ILE A 121 10.16 -15.38 25.90
N LEU A 122 10.07 -15.96 24.71
CA LEU A 122 11.17 -16.70 24.12
C LEU A 122 12.41 -15.81 23.90
N VAL A 123 12.24 -14.57 23.39
CA VAL A 123 13.34 -13.59 23.27
C VAL A 123 13.99 -13.34 24.62
N THR A 124 13.23 -13.07 25.67
CA THR A 124 13.79 -12.73 26.99
C THR A 124 14.46 -13.92 27.71
N PHE A 125 13.96 -15.14 27.49
CA PHE A 125 14.50 -16.34 28.16
C PHE A 125 15.64 -17.01 27.42
N LEU A 126 15.80 -16.82 26.11
CA LEU A 126 16.87 -17.44 25.33
C LEU A 126 18.27 -17.07 25.87
N PRO A 127 18.61 -15.79 26.11
CA PRO A 127 19.93 -15.44 26.68
C PRO A 127 20.16 -16.12 28.03
N VAL A 128 19.15 -16.12 28.90
CA VAL A 128 19.26 -16.79 30.21
C VAL A 128 19.59 -18.26 30.03
N CYS A 129 18.90 -18.96 29.14
CA CYS A 129 19.13 -20.38 28.88
C CYS A 129 20.49 -20.66 28.24
N LEU A 130 21.00 -19.78 27.37
CA LEU A 130 22.28 -19.96 26.68
C LEU A 130 23.49 -19.64 27.58
N PHE A 131 23.38 -18.64 28.49
CA PHE A 131 24.48 -18.22 29.32
C PHE A 131 24.50 -18.87 30.71
N CYS A 132 23.41 -19.49 31.16
CA CYS A 132 23.40 -20.29 32.39
C CYS A 132 24.27 -21.54 32.28
N LYS A 133 24.88 -21.93 33.41
CA LYS A 133 25.67 -23.18 33.53
C LYS A 133 24.73 -24.36 33.84
N TRP A 134 24.31 -25.06 32.81
CA TRP A 134 23.48 -26.27 32.97
C TRP A 134 24.36 -27.50 33.24
N LYS A 135 24.05 -28.25 34.32
CA LYS A 135 24.73 -29.52 34.69
C LYS A 135 24.06 -30.79 34.10
N ILE A 136 23.29 -30.63 33.03
CA ILE A 136 22.54 -31.76 32.43
C ILE A 136 23.43 -32.44 31.37
N SER A 137 23.67 -33.75 31.53
CA SER A 137 24.34 -34.58 30.55
C SER A 137 23.30 -35.09 29.51
N PRO A 138 23.41 -34.72 28.24
CA PRO A 138 22.44 -35.11 27.23
C PRO A 138 22.76 -36.45 26.57
N ASN A 139 22.68 -37.56 27.30
CA ASN A 139 22.79 -38.90 26.70
C ASN A 139 21.54 -39.20 25.89
N CYS A 140 21.63 -39.00 24.57
CA CYS A 140 20.56 -39.33 23.65
C CYS A 140 20.74 -40.81 23.17
N SER A 141 19.74 -41.65 23.38
CA SER A 141 19.80 -43.05 22.96
C SER A 141 19.92 -43.16 21.43
N ARG A 142 20.48 -44.27 20.94
CA ARG A 142 20.64 -44.55 19.51
C ARG A 142 19.31 -44.48 18.75
N LYS A 143 18.22 -44.93 19.38
CA LYS A 143 16.86 -44.85 18.80
C LYS A 143 16.43 -43.41 18.47
N TYR A 144 16.60 -42.48 19.39
CA TYR A 144 16.25 -41.07 19.17
C TYR A 144 17.09 -40.41 18.07
N ARG A 145 18.38 -40.78 17.91
CA ARG A 145 19.22 -40.28 16.80
C ARG A 145 18.70 -40.76 15.46
N ILE A 146 18.29 -42.05 15.34
CA ILE A 146 17.73 -42.61 14.11
C ILE A 146 16.42 -41.89 13.75
N VAL A 147 15.50 -41.72 14.71
CA VAL A 147 14.25 -40.97 14.49
C VAL A 147 14.53 -39.57 14.02
N ALA A 148 15.44 -38.82 14.66
CA ALA A 148 15.79 -37.45 14.24
C ALA A 148 16.35 -37.40 12.81
N ILE A 149 17.17 -38.35 12.40
CA ILE A 149 17.70 -38.43 11.03
C ILE A 149 16.57 -38.72 10.04
N ILE A 150 15.68 -39.66 10.33
CA ILE A 150 14.53 -39.97 9.48
C ILE A 150 13.63 -38.75 9.33
N THR A 151 13.30 -38.07 10.42
CA THR A 151 12.49 -36.85 10.40
C THR A 151 13.16 -35.76 9.56
N PHE A 152 14.47 -35.55 9.71
CA PHE A 152 15.21 -34.57 8.94
C PHE A 152 15.19 -34.87 7.44
N VAL A 153 15.46 -36.12 7.05
CA VAL A 153 15.40 -36.58 5.65
C VAL A 153 13.99 -36.39 5.08
N PHE A 154 12.98 -36.74 5.86
CA PHE A 154 11.57 -36.53 5.48
C PHE A 154 11.27 -35.05 5.24
N CYS A 155 11.70 -34.13 6.13
CA CYS A 155 11.54 -32.71 5.95
C CYS A 155 12.22 -32.20 4.67
N ILE A 156 13.42 -32.71 4.35
CA ILE A 156 14.11 -32.36 3.10
C ILE A 156 13.28 -32.78 1.87
N ILE A 157 12.77 -34.03 1.88
CA ILE A 157 11.98 -34.56 0.76
C ILE A 157 10.72 -33.76 0.52
N VAL A 158 10.09 -33.26 1.57
CA VAL A 158 8.87 -32.45 1.48
C VAL A 158 9.17 -31.00 1.05
N GLU A 159 10.20 -30.35 1.63
CA GLU A 159 10.41 -28.90 1.47
C GLU A 159 11.23 -28.52 0.24
N VAL A 160 12.17 -29.37 -0.24
CA VAL A 160 13.01 -29.02 -1.39
C VAL A 160 12.19 -28.81 -2.68
N PRO A 161 11.21 -29.68 -3.03
CA PRO A 161 10.39 -29.46 -4.22
C PRO A 161 9.58 -28.15 -4.15
N THR A 162 9.05 -27.82 -2.98
CA THR A 162 8.27 -26.61 -2.73
C THR A 162 9.14 -25.36 -2.88
N THR A 163 10.29 -25.33 -2.20
CA THR A 163 11.27 -24.24 -2.35
C THR A 163 11.71 -24.08 -3.80
N PHE A 164 11.91 -25.18 -4.54
CA PHE A 164 12.30 -25.13 -5.94
C PHE A 164 11.21 -24.50 -6.84
N ARG A 165 9.93 -24.81 -6.61
CA ARG A 165 8.81 -24.14 -7.32
C ARG A 165 8.82 -22.64 -7.12
N TYR A 166 9.08 -22.14 -5.90
CA TYR A 166 9.19 -20.71 -5.63
C TYR A 166 10.34 -20.08 -6.41
N VAL A 167 11.52 -20.70 -6.37
CA VAL A 167 12.66 -20.23 -7.16
C VAL A 167 12.30 -20.17 -8.65
N GLN A 168 11.57 -21.16 -9.17
CA GLN A 168 11.11 -21.14 -10.57
C GLN A 168 10.17 -19.98 -10.87
N LEU A 169 9.21 -19.65 -9.99
CA LEU A 169 8.31 -18.50 -10.20
C LEU A 169 9.09 -17.19 -10.37
N PHE A 170 10.19 -17.02 -9.62
CA PHE A 170 11.07 -15.86 -9.76
C PHE A 170 11.92 -15.89 -11.02
N LEU A 171 12.36 -17.05 -11.45
CA LEU A 171 13.16 -17.17 -12.66
C LEU A 171 12.33 -16.96 -13.95
N GLN A 172 11.01 -17.11 -13.90
CA GLN A 172 10.10 -16.98 -15.03
C GLN A 172 9.83 -15.52 -15.48
N LYS A 173 10.52 -14.53 -14.90
CA LYS A 173 10.43 -13.10 -15.28
C LYS A 173 9.00 -12.52 -15.30
N HIS A 174 8.09 -13.02 -14.48
CA HIS A 174 6.80 -12.38 -14.28
C HIS A 174 7.01 -11.02 -13.62
N ASN A 175 6.08 -10.07 -13.88
CA ASN A 175 6.10 -8.83 -13.13
C ASN A 175 5.81 -9.11 -11.63
N LEU A 176 6.26 -8.19 -10.77
CA LEU A 176 6.16 -8.37 -9.32
C LEU A 176 4.71 -8.52 -8.87
N GLU A 177 3.79 -7.77 -9.46
CA GLU A 177 2.35 -7.79 -9.15
C GLU A 177 1.71 -9.16 -9.43
N ARG A 178 2.09 -9.80 -10.55
CA ARG A 178 1.66 -11.17 -10.83
C ARG A 178 2.27 -12.17 -9.87
N ILE A 179 3.53 -11.98 -9.51
CA ILE A 179 4.20 -12.81 -8.50
C ILE A 179 3.51 -12.63 -7.15
N GLU A 180 3.22 -11.40 -6.75
CA GLU A 180 2.47 -11.12 -5.52
C GLU A 180 1.07 -11.72 -5.55
N GLY A 181 0.32 -11.56 -6.65
CA GLY A 181 -0.99 -12.18 -6.82
C GLY A 181 -0.97 -13.71 -6.75
N LEU A 182 0.04 -14.36 -7.36
CA LEU A 182 0.24 -15.81 -7.27
C LEU A 182 0.61 -16.24 -5.85
N ILE A 183 1.43 -15.44 -5.16
CA ILE A 183 1.82 -15.70 -3.77
C ILE A 183 0.64 -15.51 -2.85
N PHE A 184 -0.17 -14.45 -3.00
CA PHE A 184 -1.38 -14.24 -2.21
C PHE A 184 -2.33 -15.44 -2.29
N ARG A 185 -2.47 -16.08 -3.47
CA ARG A 185 -3.29 -17.28 -3.64
C ARG A 185 -2.74 -18.53 -2.95
N HIS A 186 -1.42 -18.62 -2.80
CA HIS A 186 -0.74 -19.83 -2.33
C HIS A 186 0.04 -19.63 -1.03
N TYR A 187 0.09 -18.39 -0.51
CA TYR A 187 0.94 -18.03 0.62
C TYR A 187 0.64 -18.84 1.89
N HIS A 188 -0.62 -19.18 2.10
CA HIS A 188 -1.04 -19.95 3.27
C HIS A 188 -0.66 -21.43 3.21
N GLU A 189 -0.40 -21.95 2.01
CA GLU A 189 -0.09 -23.37 1.84
C GLU A 189 1.42 -23.67 1.72
N GLU A 190 2.24 -22.72 1.24
CA GLU A 190 3.53 -23.06 0.70
C GLU A 190 4.77 -22.34 1.28
N ILE A 191 4.66 -21.20 1.96
CA ILE A 191 5.81 -20.54 2.63
C ILE A 191 5.59 -20.47 4.16
N PRO A 192 5.85 -21.55 4.86
CA PRO A 192 5.40 -21.74 6.24
C PRO A 192 6.28 -21.03 7.29
N THR A 193 7.45 -20.51 6.94
CA THR A 193 8.34 -19.90 7.94
C THR A 193 8.70 -18.45 7.66
N PRO A 194 8.81 -17.60 8.70
CA PRO A 194 9.20 -16.19 8.57
C PRO A 194 10.53 -15.99 7.82
N PHE A 195 11.47 -16.90 7.99
CA PHE A 195 12.75 -16.84 7.28
C PHE A 195 12.58 -16.93 5.76
N HIS A 196 11.84 -17.93 5.28
CA HIS A 196 11.57 -18.07 3.85
C HIS A 196 10.81 -16.87 3.30
N ARG A 197 9.85 -16.33 4.05
CA ARG A 197 9.07 -15.16 3.68
C ARG A 197 9.93 -13.92 3.48
N ILE A 198 10.86 -13.66 4.41
CA ILE A 198 11.77 -12.51 4.31
C ILE A 198 12.77 -12.66 3.17
N VAL A 199 13.39 -13.84 3.02
CA VAL A 199 14.31 -14.08 1.89
C VAL A 199 13.59 -13.85 0.57
N PHE A 200 12.37 -14.30 0.49
CA PHE A 200 11.51 -14.16 -0.65
C PHE A 200 11.14 -12.68 -0.90
N ALA A 201 10.70 -11.97 0.14
CA ALA A 201 10.36 -10.55 0.07
C ALA A 201 11.56 -9.70 -0.36
N TYR A 202 12.74 -9.99 0.18
CA TYR A 202 13.98 -9.33 -0.25
C TYR A 202 14.31 -9.58 -1.72
N TYR A 203 14.21 -10.82 -2.18
CA TYR A 203 14.45 -11.15 -3.58
C TYR A 203 13.43 -10.46 -4.50
N ALA A 204 12.14 -10.48 -4.14
CA ALA A 204 11.09 -9.78 -4.88
C ALA A 204 11.37 -8.27 -4.95
N SER A 205 11.79 -7.66 -3.86
CA SER A 205 12.14 -6.23 -3.84
C SER A 205 13.33 -5.89 -4.78
N THR A 206 14.29 -6.80 -4.95
CA THR A 206 15.42 -6.58 -5.88
C THR A 206 15.00 -6.65 -7.36
N GLN A 207 13.93 -7.37 -7.70
CA GLN A 207 13.40 -7.39 -9.07
C GLN A 207 12.69 -6.08 -9.43
N SER A 208 12.18 -5.37 -8.45
CA SER A 208 11.49 -4.09 -8.63
C SER A 208 12.38 -3.02 -9.27
N SER A 209 13.67 -3.03 -9.01
CA SER A 209 14.61 -2.09 -9.66
C SER A 209 14.64 -2.23 -11.18
N ARG A 210 14.52 -3.45 -11.69
CA ARG A 210 14.48 -3.70 -13.15
C ARG A 210 13.21 -3.17 -13.82
N ILE A 211 12.09 -3.26 -13.09
CA ILE A 211 10.81 -2.69 -13.57
C ILE A 211 10.94 -1.17 -13.62
N LEU A 212 11.50 -0.55 -12.59
CA LEU A 212 11.73 0.89 -12.56
C LEU A 212 12.64 1.35 -13.70
N ASP A 213 13.72 0.63 -14.01
CA ASP A 213 14.60 0.94 -15.14
C ASP A 213 13.84 0.87 -16.48
N GLY A 214 12.96 -0.11 -16.66
CA GLY A 214 12.12 -0.21 -17.86
C GLY A 214 11.11 0.93 -17.97
N ILE A 215 10.45 1.31 -16.86
CA ILE A 215 9.53 2.46 -16.80
C ILE A 215 10.28 3.75 -17.08
N ARG A 216 11.48 3.93 -16.53
CA ARG A 216 12.36 5.08 -16.79
C ARG A 216 12.66 5.17 -18.30
N GLN A 217 13.07 4.08 -18.91
CA GLN A 217 13.36 4.04 -20.36
C GLN A 217 12.13 4.39 -21.20
N SER A 218 10.97 3.81 -20.92
CA SER A 218 9.74 4.12 -21.66
C SER A 218 9.29 5.57 -21.45
N THR A 219 9.48 6.12 -20.25
CA THR A 219 9.17 7.51 -19.92
C THR A 219 10.09 8.48 -20.66
N TYR A 220 11.41 8.24 -20.67
CA TYR A 220 12.36 9.11 -21.37
C TYR A 220 12.24 9.05 -22.89
N THR A 221 11.75 7.97 -23.46
CA THR A 221 11.57 7.83 -24.91
C THR A 221 10.16 8.17 -25.37
N ALA A 222 9.20 8.42 -24.45
CA ALA A 222 7.81 8.72 -24.82
C ALA A 222 7.73 9.99 -25.68
N LYS A 223 6.84 10.00 -26.67
CA LYS A 223 6.59 11.14 -27.57
C LYS A 223 5.10 11.42 -27.63
N ILE A 224 4.76 12.70 -27.78
CA ILE A 224 3.41 13.12 -28.16
C ILE A 224 3.30 13.20 -29.68
N GLU A 225 2.09 13.00 -30.19
CA GLU A 225 1.74 13.18 -31.59
C GLU A 225 1.15 14.57 -31.82
N SER A 226 0.28 15.02 -30.92
CA SER A 226 -0.34 16.34 -30.93
C SER A 226 -0.88 16.73 -29.57
N CYS A 227 -1.14 18.04 -29.38
CA CYS A 227 -1.87 18.56 -28.24
C CYS A 227 -2.81 19.69 -28.71
N SER A 228 -4.09 19.64 -28.34
CA SER A 228 -5.08 20.67 -28.64
C SER A 228 -5.27 21.68 -27.51
N TYR A 229 -4.61 21.48 -26.36
CA TYR A 229 -4.70 22.35 -25.18
C TYR A 229 -6.15 22.63 -24.74
N THR A 230 -6.98 21.58 -24.74
CA THR A 230 -8.41 21.70 -24.47
C THR A 230 -8.69 22.26 -23.09
N SER A 231 -7.98 21.82 -22.05
CA SER A 231 -8.12 22.34 -20.69
C SER A 231 -6.85 23.08 -20.27
N PRO A 232 -6.93 24.40 -20.03
CA PRO A 232 -5.75 25.17 -19.60
C PRO A 232 -5.20 24.75 -18.25
N HIS A 233 -6.08 24.61 -17.25
CA HIS A 233 -5.68 24.27 -15.89
C HIS A 233 -6.34 22.97 -15.46
N ILE A 234 -5.51 21.95 -15.31
CA ILE A 234 -5.91 20.62 -14.84
C ILE A 234 -5.28 20.39 -13.48
N VAL A 235 -6.11 20.03 -12.49
CA VAL A 235 -5.64 19.68 -11.16
C VAL A 235 -6.03 18.24 -10.87
N LEU A 236 -5.08 17.45 -10.42
CA LEU A 236 -5.30 16.09 -9.91
C LEU A 236 -5.09 16.10 -8.40
N ILE A 237 -6.13 15.84 -7.63
CA ILE A 237 -6.03 15.70 -6.18
C ILE A 237 -6.14 14.21 -5.85
N ILE A 238 -5.12 13.66 -5.21
CA ILE A 238 -5.07 12.27 -4.75
C ILE A 238 -5.26 12.29 -3.23
N GLY A 239 -6.39 11.74 -2.78
CA GLY A 239 -6.67 11.47 -1.37
C GLY A 239 -6.01 10.17 -0.92
N GLU A 240 -6.14 9.86 0.36
CA GLU A 240 -5.50 8.72 1.02
C GLU A 240 -6.49 8.03 1.94
N SER A 241 -6.59 6.68 1.86
CA SER A 241 -7.34 5.83 2.80
C SER A 241 -8.82 6.23 2.98
N TYR A 242 -9.50 6.68 1.91
CA TYR A 242 -10.84 7.24 2.04
C TYR A 242 -11.92 6.21 1.68
N ASN A 243 -12.57 5.67 2.72
CA ASN A 243 -13.76 4.85 2.57
C ASN A 243 -14.93 5.68 2.02
N LYS A 244 -15.39 5.35 0.83
CA LYS A 244 -16.51 6.01 0.15
C LYS A 244 -17.79 6.05 1.00
N TYR A 245 -18.01 5.02 1.82
CA TYR A 245 -19.21 4.86 2.64
C TYR A 245 -19.20 5.71 3.91
N HIS A 246 -18.09 6.39 4.22
CA HIS A 246 -17.99 7.45 5.22
C HIS A 246 -18.15 8.85 4.64
N SER A 247 -18.51 8.97 3.37
CA SER A 247 -18.78 10.26 2.72
C SER A 247 -20.27 10.55 2.61
N SER A 248 -20.72 11.68 3.18
CA SER A 248 -22.12 12.11 3.04
C SER A 248 -22.49 12.50 1.59
N LEU A 249 -21.51 12.80 0.74
CA LEU A 249 -21.70 12.97 -0.71
C LEU A 249 -22.26 11.69 -1.36
N TYR A 250 -21.86 10.52 -0.85
CA TYR A 250 -22.29 9.20 -1.32
C TYR A 250 -23.34 8.54 -0.42
N GLY A 251 -23.95 9.30 0.49
CA GLY A 251 -25.09 8.85 1.27
C GLY A 251 -24.82 8.44 2.72
N TYR A 252 -23.60 8.66 3.22
CA TYR A 252 -23.34 8.43 4.64
C TYR A 252 -24.24 9.30 5.54
N ARG A 253 -24.69 8.72 6.66
CA ARG A 253 -25.67 9.35 7.55
C ARG A 253 -25.19 10.62 8.24
N LEU A 254 -23.91 10.67 8.62
CA LEU A 254 -23.30 11.84 9.23
C LEU A 254 -22.86 12.84 8.15
N SER A 255 -22.92 14.13 8.46
CA SER A 255 -22.57 15.19 7.51
C SER A 255 -21.06 15.39 7.43
N THR A 256 -20.37 14.38 6.91
CA THR A 256 -18.91 14.37 6.78
C THR A 256 -18.39 15.20 5.61
N THR A 257 -19.18 15.38 4.54
CA THR A 257 -18.76 16.12 3.34
C THR A 257 -19.82 17.13 2.87
N PRO A 258 -20.26 18.07 3.73
CA PRO A 258 -21.30 19.04 3.37
C PRO A 258 -20.88 20.03 2.29
N LEU A 259 -19.59 20.43 2.23
CA LEU A 259 -19.09 21.39 1.23
C LEU A 259 -19.06 20.75 -0.17
N GLN A 260 -18.62 19.51 -0.28
CA GLN A 260 -18.71 18.78 -1.55
C GLN A 260 -20.19 18.60 -2.00
N LYS A 261 -21.13 18.34 -1.06
CA LYS A 261 -22.57 18.30 -1.39
C LYS A 261 -23.08 19.64 -1.89
N GLU A 262 -22.63 20.75 -1.30
CA GLU A 262 -22.98 22.08 -1.74
C GLU A 262 -22.50 22.33 -3.17
N ARG A 263 -21.20 22.01 -3.46
CA ARG A 263 -20.64 22.11 -4.82
C ARG A 263 -21.42 21.27 -5.84
N LYS A 264 -21.79 20.05 -5.46
CA LYS A 264 -22.66 19.20 -6.28
C LYS A 264 -24.02 19.87 -6.55
N ASN A 265 -24.66 20.42 -5.52
CA ASN A 265 -25.97 21.08 -5.65
C ASN A 265 -25.91 22.34 -6.53
N ARG A 266 -24.75 23.01 -6.59
CA ARG A 266 -24.50 24.13 -7.51
C ARG A 266 -24.20 23.68 -8.95
N GLY A 267 -24.15 22.37 -9.21
CA GLY A 267 -23.84 21.80 -10.53
C GLY A 267 -22.37 21.94 -10.94
N GLU A 268 -21.47 22.11 -9.97
CA GLU A 268 -20.03 22.28 -10.19
C GLU A 268 -19.25 20.96 -10.00
N LEU A 269 -19.77 20.04 -9.18
CA LEU A 269 -19.11 18.79 -8.80
C LEU A 269 -19.93 17.58 -9.24
N PHE A 270 -19.27 16.65 -9.94
CA PHE A 270 -19.85 15.47 -10.57
C PHE A 270 -19.28 14.19 -9.93
N PRO A 271 -19.96 13.59 -8.92
CA PRO A 271 -19.46 12.40 -8.25
C PRO A 271 -19.68 11.14 -9.10
N PHE A 272 -18.62 10.34 -9.25
CA PHE A 272 -18.68 9.02 -9.86
C PHE A 272 -19.19 8.00 -8.85
N THR A 273 -20.21 7.23 -9.22
CA THR A 273 -20.88 6.29 -8.31
C THR A 273 -20.20 4.93 -8.25
N ASN A 274 -19.43 4.56 -9.27
CA ASN A 274 -18.91 3.21 -9.47
C ASN A 274 -17.41 3.20 -9.81
N ALA A 275 -16.62 3.90 -8.99
CA ALA A 275 -15.15 3.94 -9.09
C ALA A 275 -14.52 2.97 -8.08
N ILE A 276 -13.59 2.15 -8.54
CA ILE A 276 -12.77 1.28 -7.70
C ILE A 276 -11.30 1.45 -8.02
N THR A 277 -10.45 1.20 -7.03
CA THR A 277 -9.00 1.15 -7.18
C THR A 277 -8.52 -0.28 -7.43
N PRO A 278 -7.42 -0.50 -8.19
CA PRO A 278 -6.88 -1.84 -8.41
C PRO A 278 -6.21 -2.46 -7.18
N TRP A 279 -5.78 -1.64 -6.22
CA TRP A 279 -5.08 -2.06 -5.01
C TRP A 279 -5.59 -1.31 -3.79
N ASN A 280 -5.43 -1.91 -2.62
CA ASN A 280 -5.68 -1.27 -1.32
C ASN A 280 -4.38 -0.72 -0.68
N ILE A 281 -3.35 -0.45 -1.47
CA ILE A 281 -2.03 -0.01 -1.02
C ILE A 281 -1.53 1.10 -1.91
N THR A 282 -1.17 2.21 -1.31
CA THR A 282 -0.77 3.47 -1.97
C THR A 282 0.33 3.29 -3.01
N SER A 283 1.39 2.52 -2.69
CA SER A 283 2.54 2.33 -3.60
C SER A 283 2.13 1.69 -4.93
N ASN A 284 1.25 0.70 -4.91
CA ASN A 284 0.79 0.00 -6.11
C ASN A 284 -0.19 0.88 -6.90
N VAL A 285 -1.13 1.52 -6.18
CA VAL A 285 -2.07 2.43 -6.82
C VAL A 285 -1.37 3.57 -7.55
N PHE A 286 -0.32 4.15 -6.94
CA PHE A 286 0.43 5.23 -7.58
C PHE A 286 1.06 4.82 -8.90
N LEU A 287 1.61 3.60 -8.98
CA LEU A 287 2.15 3.11 -10.24
C LEU A 287 1.05 3.03 -11.31
N ASP A 288 -0.13 2.52 -10.97
CA ASP A 288 -1.23 2.35 -11.90
C ASP A 288 -1.83 3.68 -12.33
N ILE A 289 -2.06 4.62 -11.41
CA ILE A 289 -2.66 5.92 -11.75
C ILE A 289 -1.69 6.90 -12.42
N PHE A 290 -0.37 6.66 -12.34
CA PHE A 290 0.64 7.47 -13.04
C PHE A 290 1.09 6.87 -14.36
N SER A 291 1.01 5.55 -14.54
CA SER A 291 1.38 4.85 -15.76
C SER A 291 0.24 4.84 -16.79
N LEU A 292 0.57 4.85 -18.06
CA LEU A 292 -0.40 4.56 -19.13
C LEU A 292 -0.70 3.08 -19.29
N TRP A 293 -0.09 2.25 -18.46
CA TRP A 293 -0.31 0.83 -18.39
C TRP A 293 -1.77 0.47 -18.01
N GLU A 294 -2.17 -0.75 -18.24
CA GLU A 294 -3.49 -1.28 -17.93
C GLU A 294 -3.35 -2.60 -17.16
N GLN A 295 -4.02 -2.70 -16.03
CA GLN A 295 -4.05 -3.90 -15.19
C GLN A 295 -4.40 -5.20 -15.95
N ALA A 296 -5.24 -5.11 -16.96
CA ALA A 296 -5.57 -6.27 -17.80
C ALA A 296 -4.40 -6.77 -18.66
N ASN A 297 -3.30 -6.00 -18.78
CA ASN A 297 -2.15 -6.29 -19.63
C ASN A 297 -0.87 -6.50 -18.78
N ILE A 298 -0.94 -7.44 -17.86
CA ILE A 298 -0.01 -7.68 -16.75
C ILE A 298 1.47 -7.80 -17.15
N ASP A 299 1.78 -8.29 -18.34
CA ASP A 299 3.15 -8.72 -18.67
C ASP A 299 4.06 -7.62 -19.20
N ASN A 300 3.60 -6.36 -19.39
CA ASN A 300 4.38 -5.35 -20.11
C ASN A 300 4.33 -3.92 -19.53
N ILE A 301 4.28 -3.78 -18.22
CA ILE A 301 4.26 -2.47 -17.54
C ILE A 301 5.43 -1.57 -17.94
N THR A 302 6.60 -2.14 -18.20
CA THR A 302 7.82 -1.42 -18.59
C THR A 302 7.75 -0.78 -19.99
N ALA A 303 6.75 -1.13 -20.82
CA ALA A 303 6.54 -0.52 -22.13
C ALA A 303 5.71 0.77 -22.08
N TYR A 304 5.22 1.15 -20.90
CA TYR A 304 4.32 2.28 -20.74
C TYR A 304 4.98 3.40 -19.92
N PRO A 305 4.90 4.66 -20.40
CA PRO A 305 5.47 5.79 -19.69
C PRO A 305 4.57 6.27 -18.55
N LEU A 306 5.15 7.06 -17.67
CA LEU A 306 4.42 7.83 -16.68
C LEU A 306 3.83 9.08 -17.35
N PHE A 307 2.53 9.33 -17.17
CA PHE A 307 1.79 10.37 -17.90
C PHE A 307 2.33 11.79 -17.72
N PRO A 308 2.92 12.22 -16.57
CA PRO A 308 3.35 13.60 -16.42
C PRO A 308 4.39 14.03 -17.46
N ILE A 309 5.24 13.10 -17.93
CA ILE A 309 6.22 13.42 -18.97
C ILE A 309 5.56 13.87 -20.29
N LEU A 310 4.39 13.34 -20.61
CA LEU A 310 3.66 13.71 -21.83
C LEU A 310 3.10 15.15 -21.71
N PHE A 311 2.66 15.54 -20.53
CA PHE A 311 2.22 16.90 -20.24
C PHE A 311 3.37 17.88 -20.37
N ARG A 312 4.53 17.60 -19.76
CA ARG A 312 5.73 18.44 -19.92
C ARG A 312 6.12 18.59 -21.38
N ARG A 313 6.11 17.50 -22.14
CA ARG A 313 6.41 17.51 -23.58
C ARG A 313 5.38 18.26 -24.41
N ALA A 314 4.15 18.32 -23.94
CA ALA A 314 3.11 19.14 -24.55
C ALA A 314 3.23 20.63 -24.18
N GLY A 315 4.12 21.01 -23.25
CA GLY A 315 4.31 22.39 -22.83
C GLY A 315 3.45 22.81 -21.62
N TYR A 316 2.82 21.86 -20.92
CA TYR A 316 2.22 22.12 -19.62
C TYR A 316 3.32 22.29 -18.56
N SER A 317 3.16 23.26 -17.67
CA SER A 317 3.92 23.33 -16.41
C SER A 317 3.36 22.27 -15.47
N VAL A 318 4.19 21.32 -15.03
CA VAL A 318 3.76 20.21 -14.17
C VAL A 318 4.31 20.38 -12.77
N SER A 319 3.42 20.50 -11.77
CA SER A 319 3.81 20.55 -10.37
C SER A 319 3.32 19.33 -9.58
N PHE A 320 4.07 18.95 -8.53
CA PHE A 320 3.71 17.88 -7.62
C PHE A 320 3.86 18.32 -6.17
N PHE A 321 2.77 18.34 -5.44
CA PHE A 321 2.71 18.63 -4.01
C PHE A 321 2.32 17.36 -3.27
N SER A 322 3.10 16.97 -2.28
CA SER A 322 2.77 15.82 -1.43
C SER A 322 2.91 16.16 0.04
N ASN A 323 2.00 15.64 0.85
CA ASN A 323 2.13 15.66 2.31
C ASN A 323 2.75 14.37 2.87
N GLN A 324 3.15 13.45 2.01
CA GLN A 324 3.68 12.12 2.39
C GLN A 324 5.09 11.88 1.87
N TYR A 325 5.40 12.19 0.61
CA TYR A 325 6.64 11.75 -0.05
C TYR A 325 7.61 12.87 -0.35
N PHE A 326 8.87 12.67 0.09
CA PHE A 326 9.97 13.62 -0.10
C PHE A 326 11.23 12.93 -0.60
N LEU A 327 11.99 13.60 -1.49
CA LEU A 327 13.24 13.09 -2.06
C LEU A 327 14.35 12.86 -1.04
N LYS A 328 14.31 13.55 0.10
CA LYS A 328 15.31 13.44 1.17
C LYS A 328 14.73 12.69 2.36
N GLY A 329 14.50 11.41 2.19
CA GLY A 329 14.06 10.51 3.26
C GLY A 329 15.22 9.80 3.95
N PHE A 330 14.92 9.17 5.07
CA PHE A 330 15.83 8.53 6.03
C PHE A 330 16.77 7.46 5.46
N LEU A 331 16.49 6.91 4.29
CA LEU A 331 17.27 5.81 3.70
C LEU A 331 17.82 6.20 2.33
N LYS A 332 18.91 6.95 2.31
CA LYS A 332 19.71 7.27 1.10
C LYS A 332 20.18 6.05 0.27
N GLY A 333 19.80 4.83 0.63
CA GLY A 333 20.13 3.59 -0.07
C GLY A 333 18.90 2.70 -0.36
N ALA A 334 17.74 3.00 0.22
CA ALA A 334 16.53 2.21 0.04
C ALA A 334 15.70 2.62 -1.19
N THR A 335 15.97 3.79 -1.75
CA THR A 335 15.30 4.35 -2.93
C THR A 335 15.36 3.44 -4.15
N ASN A 336 16.41 2.62 -4.28
CA ASN A 336 16.57 1.68 -5.39
C ASN A 336 15.86 0.34 -5.16
N GLN A 337 15.36 0.06 -3.96
CA GLN A 337 14.77 -1.24 -3.60
C GLN A 337 13.25 -1.24 -3.68
N ALA A 338 12.66 -0.07 -3.63
CA ALA A 338 11.23 0.11 -3.69
C ALA A 338 10.80 0.43 -5.12
N GLY A 339 10.87 -0.53 -5.98
CA GLY A 339 10.60 -0.39 -7.42
C GLY A 339 9.21 0.12 -7.77
N HIS A 340 8.31 0.19 -6.79
CA HIS A 340 6.99 0.81 -6.93
C HIS A 340 7.00 2.32 -6.71
N PHE A 341 8.10 2.88 -6.14
CA PHE A 341 8.17 4.30 -5.80
C PHE A 341 9.08 5.07 -6.76
N PHE A 342 8.63 5.22 -8.01
CA PHE A 342 9.28 6.12 -8.99
C PHE A 342 9.43 7.56 -8.49
N LEU A 343 8.62 8.00 -7.51
CA LEU A 343 8.74 9.31 -6.88
C LEU A 343 9.96 9.44 -5.97
N ALA A 344 10.52 8.34 -5.51
CA ALA A 344 11.75 8.31 -4.72
C ALA A 344 13.02 8.34 -5.60
N ASP A 345 12.88 8.08 -6.90
CA ASP A 345 13.96 8.23 -7.87
C ASP A 345 14.10 9.71 -8.25
N GLU A 346 15.19 10.35 -7.83
CA GLU A 346 15.40 11.79 -7.98
C GLU A 346 15.45 12.19 -9.46
N GLU A 347 16.20 11.44 -10.28
CA GLU A 347 16.38 11.74 -11.71
C GLU A 347 15.06 11.59 -12.48
N LEU A 348 14.34 10.49 -12.26
CA LEU A 348 13.04 10.28 -12.89
C LEU A 348 12.03 11.33 -12.44
N SER A 349 11.98 11.62 -11.16
CA SER A 349 11.07 12.61 -10.58
C SER A 349 11.32 14.03 -11.12
N ASP A 350 12.58 14.44 -11.26
CA ASP A 350 12.95 15.73 -11.87
C ASP A 350 12.58 15.79 -13.36
N SER A 351 12.57 14.64 -14.03
CA SER A 351 12.09 14.55 -15.41
C SER A 351 10.56 14.70 -15.54
N LEU A 352 9.81 14.32 -14.50
CA LEU A 352 8.35 14.34 -14.50
C LEU A 352 7.74 15.68 -14.10
N PHE A 353 8.41 16.44 -13.21
CA PHE A 353 7.85 17.63 -12.57
C PHE A 353 8.77 18.83 -12.71
N ASP A 354 8.19 20.00 -13.02
CA ASP A 354 8.89 21.29 -13.02
C ASP A 354 9.05 21.86 -11.60
N PHE A 355 8.15 21.45 -10.71
CA PHE A 355 8.20 21.84 -9.30
C PHE A 355 7.73 20.71 -8.39
N ARG A 356 8.38 20.58 -7.22
CA ARG A 356 7.95 19.74 -6.10
C ARG A 356 8.12 20.49 -4.79
N ASN A 357 7.16 20.34 -3.88
CA ASN A 357 7.33 20.88 -2.53
C ASN A 357 8.43 20.11 -1.79
N GLN A 358 9.12 20.80 -0.88
CA GLN A 358 10.31 20.28 -0.17
C GLN A 358 10.04 19.85 1.27
N ARG A 359 8.81 20.04 1.77
CA ARG A 359 8.45 19.75 3.16
C ARG A 359 6.98 19.37 3.30
N SER A 360 6.72 18.43 4.23
CA SER A 360 5.37 18.12 4.67
C SER A 360 4.83 19.19 5.62
N SER A 361 3.55 19.12 5.82
CA SER A 361 2.81 19.91 6.81
C SER A 361 2.14 18.95 7.82
N LYS A 362 1.87 19.46 9.02
CA LYS A 362 1.19 18.66 10.04
C LYS A 362 -0.19 18.21 9.57
N TYR A 363 -0.90 19.08 8.87
CA TYR A 363 -2.23 18.88 8.31
C TYR A 363 -2.25 19.29 6.84
N ASP A 364 -3.17 18.73 6.07
CA ASP A 364 -3.27 18.98 4.63
C ASP A 364 -3.58 20.45 4.26
N MET A 365 -4.17 21.22 5.17
CA MET A 365 -4.34 22.65 4.94
C MET A 365 -3.00 23.37 4.73
N GLY A 366 -1.91 22.88 5.30
CA GLY A 366 -0.58 23.43 5.05
C GLY A 366 -0.08 23.16 3.61
N ILE A 367 -0.54 22.10 2.95
CA ILE A 367 -0.27 21.86 1.53
C ILE A 367 -1.08 22.84 0.67
N VAL A 368 -2.32 23.13 1.05
CA VAL A 368 -3.14 24.19 0.40
C VAL A 368 -2.41 25.52 0.42
N GLU A 369 -1.84 25.90 1.57
CA GLU A 369 -1.07 27.15 1.71
C GLU A 369 0.21 27.14 0.86
N GLN A 370 0.95 26.01 0.84
CA GLN A 370 2.14 25.88 -0.02
C GLN A 370 1.78 26.03 -1.50
N PHE A 371 0.69 25.39 -1.93
CA PHE A 371 0.20 25.48 -3.31
C PHE A 371 -0.28 26.90 -3.66
N LYS A 372 -1.02 27.54 -2.76
CA LYS A 372 -1.46 28.94 -2.92
C LYS A 372 -0.27 29.90 -3.11
N ASN A 373 0.77 29.76 -2.28
CA ASN A 373 1.98 30.58 -2.38
C ASN A 373 2.71 30.34 -3.70
N TYR A 374 2.89 29.07 -4.10
CA TYR A 374 3.47 28.71 -5.38
C TYR A 374 2.73 29.35 -6.56
N LYS A 375 1.39 29.27 -6.55
CA LYS A 375 0.53 29.86 -7.58
C LYS A 375 0.68 31.37 -7.64
N SER A 376 0.84 32.04 -6.50
CA SER A 376 0.97 33.49 -6.43
C SER A 376 2.37 34.01 -6.79
N GLU A 377 3.44 33.28 -6.42
CA GLU A 377 4.83 33.73 -6.56
C GLU A 377 5.40 33.52 -7.96
N ARG A 378 5.02 32.46 -8.65
CA ARG A 378 5.64 32.08 -9.94
C ARG A 378 4.92 32.63 -11.17
N GLY A 379 3.78 33.28 -11.00
CA GLY A 379 2.88 33.57 -12.10
C GLY A 379 2.29 32.28 -12.67
N TYR A 380 1.00 32.23 -12.84
CA TYR A 380 0.33 31.02 -13.31
C TYR A 380 0.61 30.85 -14.81
N ALA A 381 1.23 29.75 -15.19
CA ALA A 381 1.46 29.43 -16.59
C ALA A 381 0.13 29.29 -17.34
N ASN A 382 0.12 29.51 -18.64
CA ASN A 382 -1.09 29.41 -19.47
C ASN A 382 -1.70 27.99 -19.44
N TYR A 383 -0.85 26.97 -19.30
CA TYR A 383 -1.26 25.56 -19.24
C TYR A 383 -0.56 24.90 -18.07
N THR A 384 -1.33 24.33 -17.14
CA THR A 384 -0.80 23.68 -15.94
C THR A 384 -1.44 22.31 -15.70
N LEU A 385 -0.62 21.40 -15.20
CA LEU A 385 -1.05 20.19 -14.53
C LEU A 385 -0.50 20.23 -13.11
N ASP A 386 -1.38 20.45 -12.14
CA ASP A 386 -1.00 20.48 -10.73
C ASP A 386 -1.48 19.19 -10.05
N ILE A 387 -0.54 18.40 -9.49
CA ILE A 387 -0.84 17.15 -8.81
C ILE A 387 -0.66 17.38 -7.32
N ILE A 388 -1.69 17.13 -6.52
CA ILE A 388 -1.71 17.36 -5.07
C ILE A 388 -2.05 16.06 -4.36
N HIS A 389 -1.10 15.52 -3.61
CA HIS A 389 -1.24 14.30 -2.84
C HIS A 389 -1.37 14.62 -1.35
N LEU A 390 -2.53 14.31 -0.80
CA LEU A 390 -2.89 14.57 0.58
C LEU A 390 -2.51 13.40 1.49
N ILE A 391 -2.40 13.65 2.80
CA ILE A 391 -2.31 12.59 3.79
C ILE A 391 -3.71 12.05 4.16
N GLY A 392 -4.74 12.80 3.82
CA GLY A 392 -6.14 12.39 3.92
C GLY A 392 -6.51 11.73 5.23
N GLN A 393 -7.07 10.52 5.14
CA GLN A 393 -7.53 9.70 6.25
C GLN A 393 -6.54 8.56 6.60
N HIS A 394 -5.25 8.71 6.27
CA HIS A 394 -4.22 7.74 6.64
C HIS A 394 -4.28 7.38 8.12
N PHE A 395 -3.96 6.14 8.49
CA PHE A 395 -4.07 5.63 9.86
C PHE A 395 -3.39 6.55 10.88
N GLU A 396 -3.76 6.40 12.14
CA GLU A 396 -3.79 7.34 13.25
C GLU A 396 -4.67 8.55 12.91
N TYR A 397 -5.93 8.26 12.66
CA TYR A 397 -6.93 9.22 12.21
C TYR A 397 -7.06 10.45 13.11
N SER A 398 -6.79 10.29 14.42
CA SER A 398 -6.79 11.39 15.40
C SER A 398 -5.76 12.48 15.08
N MET A 399 -4.70 12.13 14.33
CA MET A 399 -3.64 13.03 13.91
C MET A 399 -3.91 13.72 12.57
N ARG A 400 -5.00 13.39 11.87
CA ARG A 400 -5.31 13.90 10.52
C ARG A 400 -6.06 15.23 10.54
N TYR A 401 -6.52 15.70 11.69
CA TYR A 401 -7.24 16.96 11.82
C TYR A 401 -6.85 17.70 13.11
N PRO A 402 -6.95 19.05 13.18
CA PRO A 402 -6.81 19.79 14.43
C PRO A 402 -7.97 19.43 15.38
N HIS A 403 -7.68 19.13 16.65
CA HIS A 403 -8.73 18.80 17.63
C HIS A 403 -9.81 19.88 17.77
N SER A 404 -9.46 21.16 17.54
CA SER A 404 -10.40 22.28 17.51
C SER A 404 -11.42 22.21 16.36
N LYS A 405 -11.18 21.36 15.36
CA LYS A 405 -12.05 21.09 14.21
C LYS A 405 -12.91 19.85 14.39
N ALA A 406 -12.81 19.14 15.51
CA ALA A 406 -13.64 17.99 15.80
C ALA A 406 -15.13 18.38 15.78
N THR A 407 -15.93 17.69 15.01
CA THR A 407 -17.37 17.89 14.87
C THR A 407 -18.14 16.76 15.52
N PHE A 408 -17.68 15.52 15.37
CA PHE A 408 -18.35 14.31 15.85
C PHE A 408 -17.76 13.86 17.18
N SER A 409 -18.62 13.23 18.01
CA SER A 409 -18.31 12.67 19.32
C SER A 409 -18.75 11.21 19.42
N GLU A 410 -18.30 10.47 20.43
CA GLU A 410 -18.70 9.06 20.65
C GLU A 410 -20.25 8.88 20.71
N LYS A 411 -21.00 9.92 21.08
CA LYS A 411 -22.47 9.87 21.15
C LYS A 411 -23.13 9.68 19.79
N ASP A 412 -22.50 10.16 18.72
CA ASP A 412 -23.00 10.05 17.35
C ASP A 412 -22.95 8.62 16.80
N TYR A 413 -22.31 7.70 17.57
CA TYR A 413 -22.16 6.27 17.24
C TYR A 413 -22.83 5.34 18.26
N SER A 414 -23.77 5.87 19.06
CA SER A 414 -24.45 5.11 20.11
C SER A 414 -25.19 3.89 19.60
N GLU A 415 -25.72 3.93 18.37
CA GLU A 415 -26.42 2.84 17.70
C GLU A 415 -25.52 1.74 17.14
N ARG A 416 -24.21 1.99 16.93
CA ARG A 416 -23.29 0.98 16.41
C ARG A 416 -22.98 -0.08 17.47
N THR A 417 -23.11 -1.35 17.10
CA THR A 417 -22.85 -2.50 17.99
C THR A 417 -21.36 -2.86 17.99
N ILE A 418 -20.51 -1.90 18.26
CA ILE A 418 -19.06 -2.04 18.41
C ILE A 418 -18.63 -1.53 19.78
N ASP A 419 -17.45 -1.94 20.27
CA ASP A 419 -16.94 -1.51 21.56
C ASP A 419 -16.62 -0.01 21.61
N LYS A 420 -16.28 0.49 22.80
CA LYS A 420 -16.03 1.92 23.02
C LYS A 420 -14.80 2.41 22.25
N GLU A 421 -13.74 1.60 22.18
CA GLU A 421 -12.51 1.96 21.49
C GLU A 421 -12.74 2.02 19.98
N ALA A 422 -13.44 1.04 19.42
CA ALA A 422 -13.84 1.05 18.01
C ALA A 422 -14.71 2.28 17.68
N LYS A 423 -15.66 2.67 18.55
CA LYS A 423 -16.45 3.92 18.37
C LYS A 423 -15.56 5.15 18.33
N ARG A 424 -14.52 5.21 19.18
CA ARG A 424 -13.56 6.30 19.19
C ARG A 424 -12.74 6.37 17.89
N ILE A 425 -12.33 5.25 17.37
CA ILE A 425 -11.60 5.15 16.10
C ILE A 425 -12.47 5.65 14.94
N VAL A 426 -13.70 5.16 14.83
CA VAL A 426 -14.66 5.61 13.80
C VAL A 426 -14.92 7.12 13.91
N MET A 427 -15.08 7.63 15.12
CA MET A 427 -15.26 9.07 15.39
C MET A 427 -14.07 9.89 14.87
N HIS A 428 -12.84 9.43 15.11
CA HIS A 428 -11.66 10.11 14.60
C HIS A 428 -11.57 10.06 13.08
N TYR A 429 -11.94 8.94 12.48
CA TYR A 429 -12.00 8.79 11.04
C TYR A 429 -12.99 9.77 10.39
N ASP A 430 -14.20 9.88 10.93
CA ASP A 430 -15.22 10.79 10.43
C ASP A 430 -14.85 12.27 10.64
N ASN A 431 -14.17 12.60 11.74
CA ASN A 431 -13.63 13.95 11.95
C ASN A 431 -12.50 14.26 10.96
N ALA A 432 -11.62 13.29 10.65
CA ALA A 432 -10.61 13.44 9.60
C ALA A 432 -11.26 13.66 8.22
N THR A 433 -12.32 12.89 7.91
CA THR A 433 -13.12 13.04 6.68
C THR A 433 -13.78 14.41 6.59
N LYS A 434 -14.33 14.90 7.70
CA LYS A 434 -14.93 16.23 7.77
C LYS A 434 -13.91 17.35 7.54
N TYR A 435 -12.71 17.20 8.11
CA TYR A 435 -11.63 18.16 7.88
C TYR A 435 -11.08 18.09 6.46
N ASN A 436 -11.01 16.90 5.86
CA ASN A 436 -10.62 16.73 4.47
C ASN A 436 -11.61 17.44 3.50
N ASP A 437 -12.91 17.48 3.83
CA ASP A 437 -13.91 18.26 3.09
C ASP A 437 -13.56 19.77 3.05
N GLU A 438 -13.10 20.35 4.17
CA GLU A 438 -12.63 21.73 4.24
C GLU A 438 -11.36 21.96 3.41
N VAL A 439 -10.43 21.00 3.43
CA VAL A 439 -9.19 21.04 2.63
C VAL A 439 -9.52 21.04 1.14
N LEU A 440 -10.38 20.12 0.72
CA LEU A 440 -10.80 19.99 -0.68
C LEU A 440 -11.54 21.26 -1.16
N ASP A 441 -12.47 21.78 -0.38
CA ASP A 441 -13.17 23.02 -0.73
C ASP A 441 -12.22 24.22 -0.85
N SER A 442 -11.21 24.30 0.01
CA SER A 442 -10.17 25.33 -0.07
C SER A 442 -9.35 25.22 -1.37
N LEU A 443 -9.01 24.01 -1.81
CA LEU A 443 -8.34 23.78 -3.10
C LEU A 443 -9.23 24.18 -4.28
N LEU A 444 -10.51 23.80 -4.26
CA LEU A 444 -11.47 24.20 -5.31
C LEU A 444 -11.60 25.72 -5.39
N SER A 445 -11.67 26.39 -4.25
CA SER A 445 -11.81 27.84 -4.16
C SER A 445 -10.63 28.61 -4.77
N LEU A 446 -9.42 28.05 -4.77
CA LEU A 446 -8.26 28.64 -5.45
C LEU A 446 -8.41 28.70 -6.98
N HIS A 447 -9.37 27.96 -7.54
CA HIS A 447 -9.59 27.84 -8.98
C HIS A 447 -10.96 28.36 -9.46
N GLU A 448 -11.76 28.96 -8.60
CA GLU A 448 -13.13 29.42 -8.95
C GLU A 448 -13.15 30.38 -10.13
N ASN A 449 -12.12 31.25 -10.25
CA ASN A 449 -12.02 32.26 -11.32
C ASN A 449 -11.18 31.78 -12.52
N ASP A 450 -10.56 30.59 -12.43
CA ASP A 450 -9.75 30.04 -13.49
C ASP A 450 -10.61 29.28 -14.51
N ASN A 451 -10.05 29.00 -15.67
CA ASN A 451 -10.62 28.05 -16.62
C ASN A 451 -10.09 26.65 -16.28
N ALA A 452 -10.64 26.05 -15.22
CA ALA A 452 -10.05 24.89 -14.56
C ALA A 452 -11.01 23.71 -14.43
N VAL A 453 -10.44 22.50 -14.56
CA VAL A 453 -11.05 21.22 -14.23
C VAL A 453 -10.20 20.51 -13.17
N ILE A 454 -10.84 19.99 -12.14
CA ILE A 454 -10.19 19.30 -11.02
C ILE A 454 -10.75 17.89 -10.90
N ILE A 455 -9.86 16.91 -10.85
CA ILE A 455 -10.21 15.50 -10.59
C ILE A 455 -9.74 15.18 -9.19
N TYR A 456 -10.61 14.59 -8.40
CA TYR A 456 -10.31 13.97 -7.12
C TYR A 456 -10.58 12.48 -7.17
N LEU A 457 -9.68 11.70 -6.59
CA LEU A 457 -9.91 10.31 -6.22
C LEU A 457 -9.11 9.99 -4.95
N SER A 458 -9.60 9.05 -4.13
CA SER A 458 -8.72 8.42 -3.15
C SER A 458 -7.90 7.33 -3.81
N ASP A 459 -6.70 7.13 -3.32
CA ASP A 459 -5.83 6.03 -3.76
C ASP A 459 -6.47 4.66 -3.45
N HIS A 460 -6.96 4.47 -2.22
CA HIS A 460 -7.74 3.30 -1.81
C HIS A 460 -8.73 3.67 -0.71
N GLY A 461 -9.58 2.70 -0.38
CA GLY A 461 -10.48 2.80 0.76
C GLY A 461 -9.86 2.27 2.06
N GLU A 462 -10.68 2.10 3.09
CA GLU A 462 -10.26 1.70 4.43
C GLU A 462 -11.43 0.96 5.11
N GLU A 463 -11.16 -0.15 5.80
CA GLU A 463 -12.13 -0.75 6.73
C GLU A 463 -12.10 0.03 8.06
N VAL A 464 -13.26 0.42 8.56
CA VAL A 464 -13.37 1.23 9.79
C VAL A 464 -14.49 0.66 10.67
N TYR A 465 -14.36 -0.62 11.04
CA TYR A 465 -15.36 -1.36 11.80
C TYR A 465 -16.77 -1.38 11.16
N ASP A 466 -16.85 -1.29 9.83
CA ASP A 466 -18.13 -1.29 9.12
C ASP A 466 -18.67 -2.71 8.94
N GLU A 467 -17.88 -3.57 8.33
CA GLU A 467 -18.25 -4.94 8.02
C GLU A 467 -17.38 -5.95 8.79
N LEU A 468 -16.18 -5.57 9.16
CA LEU A 468 -15.24 -6.38 9.91
C LEU A 468 -14.95 -5.75 11.28
N PRO A 469 -14.62 -6.55 12.32
CA PRO A 469 -14.30 -6.04 13.65
C PRO A 469 -12.86 -5.48 13.75
N VAL A 470 -12.41 -4.78 12.70
CA VAL A 470 -11.06 -4.22 12.57
C VAL A 470 -11.12 -2.85 11.90
N HIS A 471 -10.02 -2.12 11.96
CA HIS A 471 -9.78 -0.93 11.15
C HIS A 471 -8.45 -1.07 10.40
N GLY A 472 -8.31 -0.36 9.30
CA GLY A 472 -7.14 -0.46 8.44
C GLY A 472 -7.41 -1.30 7.19
N ARG A 473 -6.37 -1.90 6.65
CA ARG A 473 -6.42 -2.70 5.43
C ARG A 473 -5.92 -4.11 5.69
N LEU A 474 -6.59 -5.09 5.11
CA LEU A 474 -6.17 -6.49 5.21
C LEU A 474 -5.43 -6.89 3.93
N PHE A 475 -4.24 -7.45 4.10
CA PHE A 475 -3.37 -7.92 3.00
C PHE A 475 -3.66 -9.37 2.58
N GLN A 476 -4.84 -9.87 2.84
CA GLN A 476 -5.29 -11.19 2.38
C GLN A 476 -6.14 -11.07 1.10
N THR A 477 -6.47 -12.20 0.51
CA THR A 477 -7.40 -12.26 -0.63
C THR A 477 -8.72 -11.59 -0.24
N PRO A 478 -9.11 -10.46 -0.84
CA PRO A 478 -10.27 -9.72 -0.41
C PRO A 478 -11.55 -10.56 -0.59
N THR A 479 -12.36 -10.61 0.44
CA THR A 479 -13.77 -11.03 0.32
C THR A 479 -14.58 -9.90 -0.31
N LYS A 480 -15.81 -10.19 -0.78
CA LYS A 480 -16.71 -9.16 -1.30
C LYS A 480 -16.89 -7.99 -0.33
N THR A 481 -16.99 -8.29 0.95
CA THR A 481 -17.15 -7.32 2.03
C THR A 481 -15.94 -6.40 2.16
N GLN A 482 -14.73 -6.97 2.18
CA GLN A 482 -13.48 -6.19 2.21
C GLN A 482 -13.30 -5.37 0.93
N ALA A 483 -13.59 -5.97 -0.24
CA ALA A 483 -13.47 -5.30 -1.51
C ALA A 483 -14.31 -4.02 -1.57
N LYS A 484 -15.49 -4.02 -0.96
CA LYS A 484 -16.36 -2.84 -0.89
C LYS A 484 -15.69 -1.68 -0.14
N ASN A 485 -15.18 -1.92 1.06
CA ASN A 485 -14.66 -0.84 1.91
C ASN A 485 -13.22 -0.42 1.55
N GLU A 486 -12.41 -1.35 1.04
CA GLU A 486 -11.01 -1.10 0.76
C GLU A 486 -10.73 -0.72 -0.71
N PHE A 487 -11.61 -1.08 -1.66
CA PHE A 487 -11.39 -0.84 -3.09
C PHE A 487 -12.40 0.11 -3.73
N GLU A 488 -13.63 0.27 -3.23
CA GLU A 488 -14.51 1.34 -3.70
C GLU A 488 -14.09 2.68 -3.11
N VAL A 489 -13.76 3.62 -4.00
CA VAL A 489 -13.21 4.93 -3.60
C VAL A 489 -14.10 6.08 -4.02
N PRO A 490 -14.14 7.18 -3.25
CA PRO A 490 -14.73 8.41 -3.73
C PRO A 490 -13.90 8.96 -4.89
N MET A 491 -14.58 9.26 -5.99
CA MET A 491 -14.02 9.92 -7.17
C MET A 491 -15.04 10.95 -7.68
N TRP A 492 -14.56 12.14 -8.02
CA TRP A 492 -15.39 13.16 -8.62
C TRP A 492 -14.58 14.10 -9.52
N ILE A 493 -15.28 14.77 -10.43
CA ILE A 493 -14.73 15.86 -11.25
C ILE A 493 -15.45 17.16 -10.84
N TRP A 494 -14.68 18.21 -10.60
CA TRP A 494 -15.17 19.57 -10.40
C TRP A 494 -14.75 20.44 -11.57
N CYS A 495 -15.66 21.34 -12.01
CA CYS A 495 -15.41 22.27 -13.09
C CYS A 495 -15.79 23.69 -12.63
N SER A 496 -14.88 24.65 -12.79
CA SER A 496 -15.21 26.04 -12.57
C SER A 496 -16.33 26.50 -13.50
N ARG A 497 -17.07 27.54 -13.12
CA ARG A 497 -18.14 28.08 -13.99
C ARG A 497 -17.60 28.45 -15.36
N LYS A 498 -16.46 29.16 -15.40
CA LYS A 498 -15.79 29.55 -16.64
C LYS A 498 -15.41 28.34 -17.52
N TYR A 499 -15.00 27.22 -16.90
CA TYR A 499 -14.70 25.99 -17.64
C TYR A 499 -15.97 25.37 -18.23
N GLN A 500 -17.06 25.34 -17.46
CA GLN A 500 -18.36 24.82 -17.93
C GLN A 500 -18.88 25.61 -19.14
N ASP A 501 -18.76 26.93 -19.07
CA ASP A 501 -19.21 27.81 -20.17
C ASP A 501 -18.37 27.63 -21.44
N ASN A 502 -17.05 27.39 -21.29
CA ASN A 502 -16.14 27.23 -22.41
C ASN A 502 -16.15 25.81 -23.04
N TYR A 503 -16.50 24.77 -22.27
CA TYR A 503 -16.40 23.37 -22.69
C TYR A 503 -17.67 22.56 -22.43
N PRO A 504 -18.85 22.96 -22.95
CA PRO A 504 -20.14 22.30 -22.68
C PRO A 504 -20.16 20.83 -23.12
N ASP A 505 -19.43 20.48 -24.17
CA ASP A 505 -19.33 19.10 -24.66
C ASP A 505 -18.60 18.19 -23.66
N ILE A 506 -17.56 18.71 -23.00
CA ILE A 506 -16.84 17.98 -21.94
C ILE A 506 -17.76 17.82 -20.73
N ILE A 507 -18.49 18.84 -20.34
CA ILE A 507 -19.48 18.76 -19.25
C ILE A 507 -20.53 17.69 -19.54
N THR A 508 -21.05 17.67 -20.77
CA THR A 508 -21.99 16.63 -21.22
C THR A 508 -21.36 15.23 -21.13
N SER A 509 -20.10 15.08 -21.55
CA SER A 509 -19.37 13.81 -21.45
C SER A 509 -19.19 13.39 -19.98
N ILE A 510 -18.86 14.31 -19.07
CA ILE A 510 -18.76 14.04 -17.63
C ILE A 510 -20.11 13.56 -17.09
N HIS A 511 -21.19 14.29 -17.34
CA HIS A 511 -22.55 13.93 -16.90
C HIS A 511 -22.95 12.53 -17.33
N ASN A 512 -22.67 12.17 -18.58
CA ASN A 512 -23.03 10.85 -19.14
C ASN A 512 -22.18 9.72 -18.54
N SER A 513 -21.08 10.04 -17.88
CA SER A 513 -20.07 9.06 -17.42
C SER A 513 -20.10 8.75 -15.92
N VAL A 514 -20.77 9.56 -15.10
CA VAL A 514 -20.72 9.45 -13.63
C VAL A 514 -21.18 8.10 -13.06
N ASN A 515 -21.98 7.34 -13.80
CA ASN A 515 -22.48 6.03 -13.38
C ASN A 515 -21.73 4.85 -14.03
N ASN A 516 -20.80 5.13 -14.95
CA ASN A 516 -20.04 4.08 -15.59
C ASN A 516 -19.09 3.39 -14.59
N PRO A 517 -18.95 2.06 -14.66
CA PRO A 517 -17.95 1.37 -13.88
C PRO A 517 -16.54 1.80 -14.35
N ILE A 518 -15.69 2.18 -13.42
CA ILE A 518 -14.32 2.61 -13.71
C ILE A 518 -13.34 1.95 -12.74
N LEU A 519 -12.21 1.51 -13.28
CA LEU A 519 -11.00 1.19 -12.54
C LEU A 519 -10.06 2.40 -12.62
N THR A 520 -9.47 2.81 -11.49
CA THR A 520 -8.68 4.07 -11.43
C THR A 520 -7.38 4.03 -12.25
N ASP A 521 -6.92 2.88 -12.72
CA ASP A 521 -5.85 2.74 -13.72
C ASP A 521 -6.17 3.43 -15.07
N ASN A 522 -7.44 3.79 -15.28
CA ASN A 522 -7.89 4.55 -16.45
C ASN A 522 -7.72 6.08 -16.30
N LEU A 523 -7.33 6.57 -15.11
CA LEU A 523 -7.13 8.00 -14.85
C LEU A 523 -6.20 8.69 -15.86
N PRO A 524 -5.05 8.12 -16.27
CA PRO A 524 -4.18 8.78 -17.25
C PRO A 524 -4.87 9.05 -18.59
N GLN A 525 -5.79 8.19 -19.04
CA GLN A 525 -6.55 8.40 -20.27
C GLN A 525 -7.54 9.55 -20.16
N ILE A 526 -8.14 9.74 -18.98
CA ILE A 526 -9.01 10.90 -18.69
C ILE A 526 -8.18 12.19 -18.76
N LEU A 527 -7.01 12.21 -18.11
CA LEU A 527 -6.13 13.38 -18.08
C LEU A 527 -5.62 13.75 -19.47
N LEU A 528 -5.18 12.78 -20.27
CA LEU A 528 -4.76 13.03 -21.66
C LEU A 528 -5.91 13.58 -22.51
N PHE A 529 -7.12 13.06 -22.35
CA PHE A 529 -8.30 13.55 -23.06
C PHE A 529 -8.63 15.00 -22.67
N LEU A 530 -8.63 15.35 -21.38
CA LEU A 530 -8.89 16.71 -20.92
C LEU A 530 -7.85 17.70 -21.43
N ALA A 531 -6.58 17.31 -21.52
CA ALA A 531 -5.52 18.14 -22.08
C ALA A 531 -5.55 18.20 -23.62
N GLY A 532 -6.22 17.25 -24.27
CA GLY A 532 -6.18 17.07 -25.71
C GLY A 532 -4.84 16.52 -26.23
N ILE A 533 -4.11 15.80 -25.38
CA ILE A 533 -2.85 15.15 -25.73
C ILE A 533 -3.11 13.81 -26.43
N LYS A 534 -2.50 13.63 -27.61
CA LYS A 534 -2.50 12.36 -28.32
C LYS A 534 -1.09 11.78 -28.40
N CYS A 535 -0.97 10.50 -28.18
CA CYS A 535 0.26 9.71 -28.27
C CYS A 535 -0.08 8.25 -28.61
N LYS A 536 0.91 7.43 -28.92
CA LYS A 536 0.71 6.01 -29.26
C LYS A 536 -0.01 5.17 -28.19
N TRP A 537 -0.09 5.64 -26.96
CA TRP A 537 -0.76 4.95 -25.83
C TRP A 537 -2.15 5.53 -25.52
N THR A 538 -2.61 6.52 -26.30
CA THR A 538 -3.97 7.06 -26.13
C THR A 538 -4.99 6.00 -26.56
N ASP A 539 -5.90 5.64 -25.65
CA ASP A 539 -6.97 4.67 -25.89
C ASP A 539 -8.33 5.22 -25.44
N SER A 540 -9.14 5.59 -26.44
CA SER A 540 -10.49 6.12 -26.20
C SER A 540 -11.44 5.10 -25.54
N LYS A 541 -11.14 3.78 -25.66
CA LYS A 541 -11.94 2.72 -25.03
C LYS A 541 -11.69 2.62 -23.52
N ARG A 542 -10.56 3.14 -23.06
CA ARG A 542 -10.21 3.23 -21.64
C ARG A 542 -10.60 4.58 -21.01
N ASN A 543 -10.92 5.58 -21.80
CA ASN A 543 -11.35 6.87 -21.30
C ASN A 543 -12.84 6.86 -20.99
N VAL A 544 -13.22 6.92 -19.72
CA VAL A 544 -14.62 6.88 -19.28
C VAL A 544 -15.45 8.08 -19.81
N LEU A 545 -14.81 9.20 -20.14
CA LEU A 545 -15.47 10.38 -20.72
C LEU A 545 -15.69 10.25 -22.24
N SER A 546 -15.15 9.19 -22.85
CA SER A 546 -15.30 8.95 -24.29
C SER A 546 -16.61 8.21 -24.61
N PRO A 547 -17.32 8.57 -25.69
CA PRO A 547 -18.45 7.75 -26.19
C PRO A 547 -18.04 6.33 -26.60
N GLN A 548 -16.74 6.10 -26.80
CA GLN A 548 -16.20 4.79 -27.17
C GLN A 548 -15.80 3.95 -25.96
N TYR A 549 -15.98 4.46 -24.74
CA TYR A 549 -15.63 3.76 -23.52
C TYR A 549 -16.23 2.36 -23.47
N LYS A 550 -15.40 1.40 -23.08
CA LYS A 550 -15.82 0.01 -22.86
C LYS A 550 -15.28 -0.44 -21.51
N SER A 551 -16.20 -0.66 -20.57
CA SER A 551 -15.83 -1.29 -19.31
C SER A 551 -15.23 -2.68 -19.59
N LYS A 552 -14.10 -2.96 -18.97
CA LYS A 552 -13.44 -4.27 -18.93
C LYS A 552 -13.66 -4.89 -17.54
N PRO A 553 -13.43 -6.20 -17.37
CA PRO A 553 -13.37 -6.79 -16.02
C PRO A 553 -12.42 -5.99 -15.13
N ARG A 554 -12.91 -5.54 -13.99
CA ARG A 554 -12.14 -4.70 -13.07
C ARG A 554 -11.34 -5.59 -12.12
N ILE A 555 -10.06 -5.77 -12.44
CA ILE A 555 -9.18 -6.65 -11.69
C ILE A 555 -8.61 -5.91 -10.48
N ILE A 556 -8.79 -6.50 -9.29
CA ILE A 556 -8.23 -6.02 -8.04
C ILE A 556 -7.23 -7.04 -7.47
N GLY A 557 -6.26 -6.57 -6.68
CA GLY A 557 -5.23 -7.42 -6.09
C GLY A 557 -4.48 -8.25 -7.13
N GLY A 558 -4.32 -7.75 -8.36
CA GLY A 558 -3.59 -8.37 -9.47
C GLY A 558 -4.25 -9.58 -10.11
N SER A 559 -5.40 -10.08 -9.58
CA SER A 559 -5.94 -11.34 -10.10
C SER A 559 -7.45 -11.56 -9.91
N MET A 560 -8.14 -10.74 -9.13
CA MET A 560 -9.55 -10.95 -8.81
C MET A 560 -10.44 -10.00 -9.60
N ASP A 561 -11.47 -10.54 -10.22
CA ASP A 561 -12.50 -9.76 -10.90
C ASP A 561 -13.50 -9.23 -9.86
N PHE A 562 -13.43 -7.92 -9.57
CA PHE A 562 -14.30 -7.24 -8.60
C PHE A 562 -15.80 -7.40 -8.93
N ASP A 563 -16.13 -7.40 -10.21
CA ASP A 563 -17.52 -7.47 -10.67
C ASP A 563 -18.14 -8.88 -10.50
N LYS A 564 -17.30 -9.87 -10.13
CA LYS A 564 -17.74 -11.27 -9.84
C LYS A 564 -17.70 -11.64 -8.35
N LEU A 565 -17.31 -10.71 -7.47
CA LEU A 565 -17.29 -10.95 -6.02
C LEU A 565 -18.69 -11.01 -5.38
#